data_24981029888f78b1761aee50bbe83433
#
_entry.id   24981029888f78b1761aee50bbe83433
#
_cell.length_a   1.000
_cell.length_b   1.000
_cell.length_c   1.000
_cell.angle_alpha   90.00
_cell.angle_beta   90.00
_cell.angle_gamma   90.00
#
_symmetry.space_group_name_H-M   'P 1'
#
loop_
_entity.id
_entity.type
_entity.pdbx_description
1 polymer ?
#
loop_
_entity_poly.entity_id
_entity_poly.type
_entity_poly.pdbx_seq_one_letter_code
_entity_poly.pdbx_strand_id
1 'polypeptide(L)'
;NLKKKHKIRKAKIKQTIMATTTYTWDIPQMNAHIEQFGEDNVIYTVHYRYTGTSSEKLPGTENHYTATTIGTQGFTYVDGDPFVTYENTEAFEDVVIGWLDDALDVDAMKASLLAQIDKEINPVNEDLYFTWQNPPTPPPEA
;
A
#
# COMPACT_ATOMS: atom_id res chain seq x y z
N ASN A 1 -0.70 39.68 -10.85
CA ASN A 1 -0.04 40.02 -9.61
C ASN A 1 0.64 38.79 -9.00
N LEU A 2 1.96 38.83 -8.94
CA LEU A 2 2.79 37.71 -8.47
C LEU A 2 2.50 37.28 -7.03
N LYS A 3 2.23 38.21 -6.14
CA LYS A 3 1.89 37.91 -4.74
C LYS A 3 0.58 37.13 -4.63
N LYS A 4 -0.40 37.45 -5.44
CA LYS A 4 -1.69 36.75 -5.47
C LYS A 4 -1.54 35.32 -6.01
N LYS A 5 -0.75 35.15 -7.06
CA LYS A 5 -0.46 33.82 -7.63
C LYS A 5 0.30 32.94 -6.63
N HIS A 6 1.24 33.51 -5.90
CA HIS A 6 1.99 32.81 -4.86
C HIS A 6 1.10 32.32 -3.72
N LYS A 7 0.15 33.15 -3.29
CA LYS A 7 -0.78 32.82 -2.22
C LYS A 7 -1.72 31.68 -2.62
N ILE A 8 -2.19 31.67 -3.86
CA ILE A 8 -3.04 30.61 -4.40
C ILE A 8 -2.30 29.27 -4.45
N ARG A 9 -1.04 29.26 -4.86
CA ARG A 9 -0.21 28.05 -4.88
C ARG A 9 -0.01 27.45 -3.49
N LYS A 10 0.26 28.30 -2.48
CA LYS A 10 0.40 27.84 -1.09
C LYS A 10 -0.89 27.22 -0.56
N ALA A 11 -2.04 27.81 -0.87
CA ALA A 11 -3.32 27.28 -0.46
C ALA A 11 -3.59 25.91 -1.09
N LYS A 12 -3.25 25.72 -2.38
CA LYS A 12 -3.41 24.44 -3.08
C LYS A 12 -2.54 23.34 -2.49
N ILE A 13 -1.28 23.65 -2.19
CA ILE A 13 -0.35 22.71 -1.56
C ILE A 13 -0.84 22.32 -0.17
N LYS A 14 -1.36 23.29 0.59
CA LYS A 14 -1.91 23.03 1.92
C LYS A 14 -3.13 22.11 1.88
N GLN A 15 -4.01 22.25 0.88
CA GLN A 15 -5.14 21.34 0.70
C GLN A 15 -4.68 19.92 0.37
N THR A 16 -3.65 19.76 -0.47
CA THR A 16 -3.10 18.46 -0.81
C THR A 16 -2.48 17.79 0.41
N ILE A 17 -1.76 18.56 1.26
CA ILE A 17 -1.14 18.04 2.49
C ILE A 17 -2.21 17.58 3.49
N MET A 18 -3.40 18.20 3.46
CA MET A 18 -4.49 17.86 4.37
C MET A 18 -5.38 16.73 3.85
N ALA A 19 -5.09 16.17 2.68
CA ALA A 19 -5.78 14.99 2.20
C ALA A 19 -5.53 13.82 3.15
N THR A 20 -6.56 13.01 3.38
CA THR A 20 -6.46 11.84 4.25
C THR A 20 -6.08 10.60 3.44
N THR A 21 -5.38 9.69 4.09
CA THR A 21 -5.01 8.41 3.48
C THR A 21 -5.46 7.29 4.39
N THR A 22 -6.16 6.31 3.82
CA THR A 22 -6.57 5.09 4.52
C THR A 22 -5.69 3.94 4.09
N TYR A 23 -5.50 2.96 4.98
CA TYR A 23 -4.62 1.83 4.72
C TYR A 23 -5.38 0.53 4.92
N THR A 24 -5.22 -0.40 3.99
CA THR A 24 -5.91 -1.69 4.04
C THR A 24 -4.96 -2.84 3.76
N TRP A 25 -5.17 -3.93 4.48
CA TRP A 25 -4.48 -5.19 4.25
C TRP A 25 -5.28 -6.07 3.28
N ASP A 26 -4.55 -6.78 2.42
CA ASP A 26 -5.09 -7.87 1.63
C ASP A 26 -4.14 -9.06 1.77
N ILE A 27 -4.69 -10.23 2.06
CA ILE A 27 -3.92 -11.45 2.24
C ILE A 27 -4.33 -12.45 1.15
N PRO A 28 -3.67 -12.38 -0.03
CA PRO A 28 -4.07 -13.22 -1.15
C PRO A 28 -3.75 -14.70 -0.95
N GLN A 29 -2.77 -15.03 -0.11
CA GLN A 29 -2.34 -16.41 0.06
C GLN A 29 -1.57 -16.60 1.36
N MET A 30 -1.70 -17.78 1.93
CA MET A 30 -0.89 -18.23 3.06
C MET A 30 -0.36 -19.63 2.74
N ASN A 31 0.87 -19.91 3.18
CA ASN A 31 1.46 -21.23 3.07
C ASN A 31 1.44 -21.90 4.45
N ALA A 32 1.06 -23.14 4.50
CA ALA A 32 0.91 -23.86 5.77
C ALA A 32 1.45 -25.27 5.66
N HIS A 33 2.01 -25.77 6.76
CA HIS A 33 2.25 -27.20 6.93
C HIS A 33 0.90 -27.88 7.11
N ILE A 34 0.70 -28.99 6.41
CA ILE A 34 -0.54 -29.78 6.54
C ILE A 34 -0.70 -30.21 8.00
N GLU A 35 0.40 -30.62 8.62
CA GLU A 35 0.44 -30.97 10.03
C GLU A 35 1.82 -30.65 10.60
N GLN A 36 1.86 -30.11 11.82
CA GLN A 36 3.09 -29.88 12.56
C GLN A 36 2.79 -29.91 14.06
N PHE A 37 3.53 -30.69 14.80
CA PHE A 37 3.39 -30.84 16.26
C PHE A 37 1.96 -31.19 16.69
N GLY A 38 1.27 -32.01 15.90
CA GLY A 38 -0.10 -32.43 16.21
C GLY A 38 -1.19 -31.44 15.81
N GLU A 39 -0.81 -30.30 15.24
CA GLU A 39 -1.77 -29.30 14.78
C GLU A 39 -1.86 -29.30 13.25
N ASP A 40 -3.07 -29.05 12.73
CA ASP A 40 -3.32 -29.01 11.28
C ASP A 40 -3.21 -27.59 10.77
N ASN A 41 -2.77 -27.44 9.53
CA ASN A 41 -2.70 -26.17 8.83
C ASN A 41 -1.90 -25.11 9.61
N VAL A 42 -0.64 -25.45 9.92
CA VAL A 42 0.26 -24.54 10.62
C VAL A 42 0.87 -23.55 9.64
N ILE A 43 0.41 -22.31 9.67
CA ILE A 43 0.84 -21.27 8.74
C ILE A 43 2.28 -20.89 9.01
N TYR A 44 3.13 -20.92 7.98
CA TYR A 44 4.53 -20.52 8.09
C TYR A 44 4.90 -19.35 7.20
N THR A 45 4.07 -18.97 6.22
CA THR A 45 4.31 -17.79 5.38
C THR A 45 2.98 -17.12 5.05
N VAL A 46 2.95 -15.80 5.20
CA VAL A 46 1.79 -14.99 4.83
C VAL A 46 2.21 -14.07 3.70
N HIS A 47 1.50 -14.14 2.57
CA HIS A 47 1.66 -13.19 1.48
C HIS A 47 0.70 -12.05 1.71
N TYR A 48 1.19 -10.82 1.62
CA TYR A 48 0.36 -9.66 1.92
C TYR A 48 0.50 -8.56 0.89
N ARG A 49 -0.52 -7.76 0.80
CA ARG A 49 -0.52 -6.47 0.13
C ARG A 49 -1.02 -5.44 1.13
N TYR A 50 -0.30 -4.35 1.24
CA TYR A 50 -0.73 -3.23 2.07
C TYR A 50 -0.90 -2.02 1.19
N THR A 51 -2.11 -1.45 1.13
CA THR A 51 -2.46 -0.39 0.20
C THR A 51 -2.88 0.86 0.95
N GLY A 52 -2.25 1.98 0.60
CA GLY A 52 -2.70 3.30 0.99
C GLY A 52 -3.57 3.89 -0.09
N THR A 53 -4.70 4.45 0.29
CA THR A 53 -5.63 5.11 -0.62
C THR A 53 -5.88 6.53 -0.15
N SER A 54 -5.57 7.51 -1.01
CA SER A 54 -5.78 8.92 -0.71
C SER A 54 -7.23 9.32 -0.92
N SER A 55 -7.67 10.34 -0.19
CA SER A 55 -8.96 10.98 -0.47
C SER A 55 -8.91 11.78 -1.78
N GLU A 56 -7.72 12.11 -2.27
CA GLU A 56 -7.54 12.80 -3.55
C GLU A 56 -7.79 11.84 -4.72
N LYS A 57 -8.46 12.34 -5.75
CA LYS A 57 -8.73 11.58 -6.98
C LYS A 57 -7.82 12.03 -8.10
N LEU A 58 -7.51 11.11 -9.01
CA LEU A 58 -6.82 11.45 -10.23
C LEU A 58 -7.69 12.40 -11.06
N PRO A 59 -7.09 13.47 -11.63
CA PRO A 59 -7.87 14.47 -12.38
C PRO A 59 -8.72 13.83 -13.48
N GLY A 60 -9.99 14.19 -13.52
CA GLY A 60 -10.92 13.71 -14.53
C GLY A 60 -11.42 12.29 -14.34
N THR A 61 -11.13 11.67 -13.20
CA THR A 61 -11.56 10.29 -12.91
C THR A 61 -12.22 10.19 -11.55
N GLU A 62 -12.86 9.06 -11.30
CA GLU A 62 -13.39 8.71 -9.98
C GLU A 62 -12.39 7.86 -9.18
N ASN A 63 -11.21 7.59 -9.74
CA ASN A 63 -10.19 6.78 -9.09
C ASN A 63 -9.33 7.61 -8.15
N HIS A 64 -9.07 7.08 -6.97
CA HIS A 64 -8.20 7.72 -5.99
C HIS A 64 -6.73 7.37 -6.25
N TYR A 65 -5.82 8.24 -5.81
CA TYR A 65 -4.41 7.91 -5.79
C TYR A 65 -4.17 6.78 -4.78
N THR A 66 -3.43 5.77 -5.19
CA THR A 66 -3.10 4.62 -4.34
C THR A 66 -1.62 4.27 -4.46
N ALA A 67 -1.12 3.62 -3.44
CA ALA A 67 0.19 2.98 -3.48
C ALA A 67 0.09 1.67 -2.70
N THR A 68 0.77 0.63 -3.18
CA THR A 68 0.70 -0.70 -2.58
C THR A 68 2.10 -1.24 -2.38
N THR A 69 2.35 -1.84 -1.21
CA THR A 69 3.53 -2.65 -0.98
C THR A 69 3.11 -4.11 -0.90
N ILE A 70 3.89 -4.98 -1.54
CA ILE A 70 3.64 -6.41 -1.61
C ILE A 70 4.82 -7.11 -0.95
N GLY A 71 4.54 -8.12 -0.13
CA GLY A 71 5.60 -8.86 0.51
C GLY A 71 5.14 -10.16 1.11
N THR A 72 6.07 -10.81 1.78
CA THR A 72 5.83 -12.05 2.52
C THR A 72 6.42 -11.93 3.91
N GLN A 73 5.77 -12.55 4.89
CA GLN A 73 6.27 -12.63 6.25
C GLN A 73 6.24 -14.07 6.69
N GLY A 74 7.40 -14.54 7.17
CA GLY A 74 7.54 -15.87 7.73
C GLY A 74 7.17 -15.91 9.20
N PHE A 75 6.59 -17.03 9.62
CA PHE A 75 6.24 -17.30 11.02
C PHE A 75 6.69 -18.72 11.38
N THR A 76 7.08 -18.90 12.62
CA THR A 76 7.47 -20.21 13.15
C THR A 76 6.57 -20.56 14.31
N TYR A 77 5.87 -21.69 14.20
CA TYR A 77 5.13 -22.22 15.32
C TYR A 77 6.08 -23.07 16.19
N VAL A 78 6.08 -22.77 17.46
CA VAL A 78 6.91 -23.51 18.44
C VAL A 78 6.01 -24.48 19.21
N ASP A 79 6.43 -25.74 19.29
CA ASP A 79 5.67 -26.77 20.01
C ASP A 79 5.44 -26.34 21.46
N GLY A 80 4.17 -26.42 21.88
CA GLY A 80 3.75 -25.99 23.20
C GLY A 80 3.20 -24.57 23.29
N ASP A 81 3.39 -23.77 22.25
CA ASP A 81 2.80 -22.44 22.19
C ASP A 81 1.29 -22.51 21.93
N PRO A 82 0.52 -21.49 22.35
CA PRO A 82 -0.89 -21.42 21.99
C PRO A 82 -1.06 -21.44 20.47
N PHE A 83 -1.99 -22.28 20.01
CA PHE A 83 -2.26 -22.45 18.59
C PHE A 83 -3.64 -21.93 18.22
N VAL A 84 -3.73 -21.18 17.13
CA VAL A 84 -5.00 -20.70 16.59
C VAL A 84 -5.31 -21.50 15.33
N THR A 85 -6.42 -22.23 15.34
CA THR A 85 -6.86 -23.07 14.24
C THR A 85 -7.26 -22.22 13.03
N TYR A 86 -6.74 -22.57 11.86
CA TYR A 86 -7.13 -21.91 10.61
C TYR A 86 -8.63 -22.02 10.37
N GLU A 87 -9.24 -20.91 9.99
CA GLU A 87 -10.62 -20.85 9.53
C GLU A 87 -10.68 -19.93 8.30
N ASN A 88 -11.52 -20.28 7.36
CA ASN A 88 -11.73 -19.45 6.17
C ASN A 88 -12.79 -18.38 6.49
N THR A 89 -12.44 -17.44 7.36
CA THR A 89 -13.34 -16.39 7.88
C THR A 89 -12.62 -15.07 7.99
N GLU A 90 -13.39 -13.98 7.99
CA GLU A 90 -12.85 -12.64 8.26
C GLU A 90 -12.25 -12.53 9.66
N ALA A 91 -12.83 -13.22 10.63
CA ALA A 91 -12.31 -13.24 12.00
C ALA A 91 -10.90 -13.82 12.04
N PHE A 92 -10.62 -14.87 11.28
CA PHE A 92 -9.28 -15.43 11.20
C PHE A 92 -8.32 -14.49 10.44
N GLU A 93 -8.80 -13.83 9.38
CA GLU A 93 -8.00 -12.82 8.68
C GLU A 93 -7.55 -11.73 9.66
N ASP A 94 -8.42 -11.28 10.55
CA ASP A 94 -8.07 -10.27 11.56
C ASP A 94 -6.97 -10.76 12.50
N VAL A 95 -6.96 -12.05 12.84
CA VAL A 95 -5.90 -12.65 13.63
C VAL A 95 -4.56 -12.58 12.90
N VAL A 96 -4.57 -12.92 11.61
CA VAL A 96 -3.36 -12.88 10.77
C VAL A 96 -2.87 -11.45 10.60
N ILE A 97 -3.76 -10.50 10.42
CA ILE A 97 -3.41 -9.07 10.36
C ILE A 97 -2.73 -8.64 11.66
N GLY A 98 -3.20 -9.11 12.81
CA GLY A 98 -2.55 -8.87 14.09
C GLY A 98 -1.12 -9.40 14.12
N TRP A 99 -0.87 -10.58 13.55
CA TRP A 99 0.48 -11.14 13.44
C TRP A 99 1.38 -10.25 12.57
N LEU A 100 0.85 -9.74 11.44
CA LEU A 100 1.58 -8.84 10.56
C LEU A 100 1.89 -7.51 11.24
N ASP A 101 0.92 -6.96 11.96
CA ASP A 101 1.11 -5.71 12.70
C ASP A 101 2.22 -5.85 13.74
N ASP A 102 2.33 -7.00 14.40
CA ASP A 102 3.37 -7.26 15.39
C ASP A 102 4.74 -7.53 14.75
N ALA A 103 4.77 -8.17 13.59
CA ALA A 103 6.01 -8.60 12.94
C ALA A 103 6.63 -7.51 12.05
N LEU A 104 5.84 -6.59 11.53
CA LEU A 104 6.28 -5.59 10.57
C LEU A 104 6.26 -4.18 11.17
N ASP A 105 7.13 -3.33 10.65
CA ASP A 105 7.08 -1.90 10.99
C ASP A 105 6.02 -1.21 10.14
N VAL A 106 4.77 -1.29 10.60
CA VAL A 106 3.61 -0.77 9.86
C VAL A 106 3.67 0.75 9.73
N ASP A 107 4.19 1.44 10.74
CA ASP A 107 4.33 2.91 10.65
C ASP A 107 5.29 3.31 9.53
N ALA A 108 6.40 2.58 9.37
CA ALA A 108 7.33 2.81 8.27
C ALA A 108 6.68 2.48 6.91
N MET A 109 5.87 1.43 6.86
CA MET A 109 5.13 1.07 5.65
C MET A 109 4.14 2.16 5.26
N LYS A 110 3.39 2.69 6.22
CA LYS A 110 2.46 3.81 5.99
C LYS A 110 3.19 5.04 5.48
N ALA A 111 4.32 5.39 6.10
CA ALA A 111 5.11 6.55 5.69
C ALA A 111 5.63 6.39 4.25
N SER A 112 6.07 5.19 3.88
CA SER A 112 6.54 4.91 2.53
C SER A 112 5.42 5.01 1.50
N LEU A 113 4.26 4.45 1.80
CA LEU A 113 3.10 4.52 0.90
C LEU A 113 2.61 5.96 0.73
N LEU A 114 2.56 6.72 1.83
CA LEU A 114 2.17 8.11 1.78
C LEU A 114 3.14 8.93 0.93
N ALA A 115 4.44 8.68 1.05
CA ALA A 115 5.46 9.35 0.25
C ALA A 115 5.30 9.04 -1.24
N GLN A 116 4.98 7.80 -1.59
CA GLN A 116 4.72 7.40 -2.98
C GLN A 116 3.48 8.10 -3.55
N ILE A 117 2.42 8.17 -2.77
CA ILE A 117 1.19 8.87 -3.17
C ILE A 117 1.47 10.36 -3.35
N ASP A 118 2.22 10.95 -2.43
CA ASP A 118 2.56 12.38 -2.51
C ASP A 118 3.36 12.69 -3.78
N LYS A 119 4.27 11.83 -4.18
CA LYS A 119 5.02 11.99 -5.43
C LYS A 119 4.13 11.90 -6.67
N GLU A 120 3.05 11.12 -6.61
CA GLU A 120 2.09 11.05 -7.71
C GLU A 120 1.24 12.32 -7.78
N ILE A 121 0.83 12.84 -6.64
CA ILE A 121 0.03 14.07 -6.56
C ILE A 121 0.89 15.29 -6.90
N ASN A 122 2.12 15.34 -6.39
CA ASN A 122 3.06 16.44 -6.57
C ASN A 122 4.37 15.91 -7.19
N PRO A 123 4.39 15.62 -8.51
CA PRO A 123 5.60 15.09 -9.13
C PRO A 123 6.78 16.04 -9.00
N VAL A 124 7.94 15.49 -8.65
CA VAL A 124 9.19 16.24 -8.55
C VAL A 124 10.12 15.99 -9.72
N ASN A 125 9.75 15.03 -10.57
CA ASN A 125 10.51 14.65 -11.76
C ASN A 125 9.58 14.65 -12.97
N GLU A 126 10.14 14.92 -14.13
CA GLU A 126 9.44 14.79 -15.40
C GLU A 126 10.41 14.27 -16.46
N ASP A 127 9.87 13.62 -17.48
CA ASP A 127 10.67 13.18 -18.62
C ASP A 127 10.66 14.28 -19.69
N LEU A 128 11.83 14.62 -20.20
CA LEU A 128 11.97 15.63 -21.24
C LEU A 128 12.42 14.98 -22.53
N TYR A 129 11.90 15.46 -23.65
CA TYR A 129 12.19 14.93 -24.98
C TYR A 129 12.50 16.05 -25.95
N PHE A 130 13.40 15.79 -26.89
CA PHE A 130 13.58 16.67 -28.02
C PHE A 130 12.57 16.29 -29.10
N THR A 131 11.48 17.04 -29.19
CA THR A 131 10.38 16.73 -30.10
C THR A 131 10.75 16.79 -31.56
N TRP A 132 11.81 17.52 -31.89
CA TRP A 132 12.33 17.63 -33.25
C TRP A 132 13.17 16.42 -33.67
N GLN A 133 13.68 15.65 -32.68
CA GLN A 133 14.59 14.52 -32.91
C GLN A 133 13.95 13.20 -32.49
N ASN A 134 13.25 13.20 -31.37
CA ASN A 134 12.59 12.03 -30.83
C ASN A 134 11.19 12.44 -30.32
N PRO A 135 10.22 12.60 -31.24
CA PRO A 135 8.88 12.96 -30.80
C PRO A 135 8.33 11.88 -29.86
N PRO A 136 7.65 12.28 -28.76
CA PRO A 136 7.11 11.30 -27.84
C PRO A 136 6.07 10.43 -28.52
N THR A 137 6.14 9.11 -28.26
CA THR A 137 5.17 8.16 -28.78
C THR A 137 3.86 8.36 -28.02
N PRO A 138 2.71 8.52 -28.70
CA PRO A 138 1.44 8.61 -28.00
C PRO A 138 1.18 7.33 -27.21
N PRO A 139 0.53 7.42 -26.03
CA PRO A 139 0.22 6.22 -25.28
C PRO A 139 -0.68 5.29 -26.10
N PRO A 140 -0.53 3.98 -25.95
CA PRO A 140 -1.39 3.04 -26.67
C PRO A 140 -2.85 3.26 -26.30
N GLU A 141 -3.72 3.25 -27.29
CA GLU A 141 -5.15 3.37 -27.05
C GLU A 141 -5.64 2.14 -26.31
N ALA A 142 -6.45 2.37 -25.28
CA ALA A 142 -7.02 1.28 -24.47
C ALA A 142 -8.07 0.48 -25.24
#